data_8334da514dce48de0cf0b3cabd6ff401
#
_entry.id   8334da514dce48de0cf0b3cabd6ff401
#
_cell.length_a   1.000
_cell.length_b   1.000
_cell.length_c   1.000
_cell.angle_alpha   90.00
_cell.angle_beta   90.00
_cell.angle_gamma   90.00
#
_symmetry.space_group_name_H-M   'P 1'
#
loop_
_entity.id
_entity.type
_entity.pdbx_description
1 polymer ?
#
loop_
_entity_poly.entity_id
_entity_poly.type
_entity_poly.pdbx_seq_one_letter_code
_entity_poly.pdbx_strand_id
1 'polypeptide(L)'
;QESYFISEFHIFHVLFPAKIAKDRRRGKRKRNFLIGLCRAASYLRADKYTAKRKEYNICLPPLCFFIPNTRSTSVNIPNFASQKLSIPMEETKHIHIKDFNYELPEERIAKFPLTERDQSKLLVYRHGTVGEDTFTSLPDYLPQGALMVFNNTKVIQARLHFHKDTGALIEVFCLEPVRPHDYALMFQQTGRCSWLCLVGNLKKWKSGSLSRPVEIGGRSITLKATRGENRGTSHWIDFEWDDEQTTWAEILEAVGELPIPPYLNRETQESDKTTYQTVYSKIKGSVAAPTAGLHFTERVLADLDAHGIDREEVTLHVGAGTFKPVKSEEIAGHEMHTE
;
A
#
# COMPACT_ATOMS: atom_id res chain seq x y z
N GLN A 1 1.82 20.70 -20.20
CA GLN A 1 1.59 19.24 -20.20
C GLN A 1 0.84 18.90 -18.92
N GLU A 2 -0.46 18.71 -19.03
CA GLU A 2 -1.32 18.41 -17.89
C GLU A 2 -1.31 16.89 -17.68
N SER A 3 -0.52 16.43 -16.69
CA SER A 3 -0.48 15.02 -16.30
C SER A 3 -1.52 14.77 -15.21
N TYR A 4 -2.54 13.98 -15.49
CA TYR A 4 -3.46 13.47 -14.49
C TYR A 4 -2.85 12.22 -13.85
N PHE A 5 -2.67 12.25 -12.52
CA PHE A 5 -2.27 11.07 -11.77
C PHE A 5 -3.52 10.27 -11.44
N ILE A 6 -3.82 9.24 -12.23
CA ILE A 6 -4.81 8.23 -11.85
C ILE A 6 -4.04 7.13 -11.16
N SER A 7 -3.97 7.20 -9.83
CA SER A 7 -3.46 6.07 -9.05
C SER A 7 -4.64 5.15 -8.74
N GLU A 8 -4.59 3.92 -9.21
CA GLU A 8 -5.58 2.87 -8.91
C GLU A 8 -5.57 2.43 -7.44
N PHE A 9 -4.83 3.11 -6.56
CA PHE A 9 -4.57 2.63 -5.21
C PHE A 9 -5.36 3.38 -4.14
N HIS A 10 -5.96 2.60 -3.32
CA HIS A 10 -6.91 2.83 -2.24
C HIS A 10 -6.37 3.75 -1.15
N ILE A 11 -6.91 4.99 -1.08
CA ILE A 11 -6.75 5.83 0.12
C ILE A 11 -7.72 5.31 1.18
N PHE A 12 -7.21 4.62 2.19
CA PHE A 12 -7.96 4.43 3.43
C PHE A 12 -7.60 5.57 4.40
N HIS A 13 -8.37 6.63 4.33
CA HIS A 13 -8.40 7.62 5.39
C HIS A 13 -9.77 7.47 6.07
N VAL A 14 -9.76 6.90 7.27
CA VAL A 14 -10.97 6.80 8.09
C VAL A 14 -11.01 8.04 8.96
N LEU A 15 -12.05 8.87 8.77
CA LEU A 15 -12.26 10.10 9.52
C LEU A 15 -13.17 9.83 10.72
N PHE A 16 -12.70 10.14 11.94
CA PHE A 16 -13.47 10.00 13.18
C PHE A 16 -13.67 11.34 13.88
N PRO A 17 -14.80 11.56 14.57
CA PRO A 17 -14.96 12.73 15.41
C PRO A 17 -14.05 12.65 16.65
N ALA A 18 -13.34 13.75 16.94
CA ALA A 18 -12.29 13.85 17.96
C ALA A 18 -12.71 13.49 19.40
N LYS A 19 -14.00 13.37 19.69
CA LYS A 19 -14.50 13.05 21.04
C LYS A 19 -14.12 11.66 21.59
N ILE A 20 -13.66 10.74 20.75
CA ILE A 20 -13.27 9.39 21.19
C ILE A 20 -11.82 9.35 21.69
N ALA A 21 -10.99 10.33 21.35
CA ALA A 21 -9.57 10.39 21.70
C ALA A 21 -9.26 10.78 23.16
N LYS A 22 -10.20 11.37 23.92
CA LYS A 22 -9.95 11.91 25.27
C LYS A 22 -9.96 10.91 26.42
N ASP A 23 -10.38 9.66 26.20
CA ASP A 23 -10.35 8.65 27.27
C ASP A 23 -9.01 7.90 27.32
N ARG A 24 -7.99 8.59 27.83
CA ARG A 24 -6.60 8.10 27.95
C ARG A 24 -6.38 6.93 28.92
N ARG A 25 -7.39 6.44 29.63
CA ARG A 25 -7.21 5.46 30.70
C ARG A 25 -7.41 3.99 30.34
N ARG A 26 -7.68 3.62 29.08
CA ARG A 26 -7.94 2.22 28.70
C ARG A 26 -7.26 1.80 27.41
N GLY A 27 -5.92 1.65 27.46
CA GLY A 27 -5.10 1.24 26.29
C GLY A 27 -5.52 -0.07 25.59
N LYS A 28 -6.13 -1.03 26.31
CA LYS A 28 -6.63 -2.28 25.70
C LYS A 28 -7.88 -2.11 24.82
N ARG A 29 -8.76 -1.15 25.14
CA ARG A 29 -9.97 -0.91 24.32
C ARG A 29 -9.67 -0.21 22.99
N LYS A 30 -8.64 0.64 22.93
CA LYS A 30 -8.21 1.30 21.67
C LYS A 30 -7.73 0.27 20.62
N ARG A 31 -6.96 -0.73 21.04
CA ARG A 31 -6.42 -1.75 20.14
C ARG A 31 -7.51 -2.64 19.52
N ASN A 32 -8.47 -3.06 20.32
CA ASN A 32 -9.58 -3.88 19.85
C ASN A 32 -10.58 -3.10 18.98
N PHE A 33 -10.71 -1.80 19.22
CA PHE A 33 -11.56 -0.92 18.44
C PHE A 33 -10.95 -0.63 17.04
N LEU A 34 -9.65 -0.35 16.95
CA LEU A 34 -8.93 -0.19 15.68
C LEU A 34 -8.95 -1.47 14.83
N ILE A 35 -8.76 -2.64 15.44
CA ILE A 35 -8.86 -3.94 14.75
C ILE A 35 -10.29 -4.20 14.25
N GLY A 36 -11.30 -3.83 15.02
CA GLY A 36 -12.70 -3.90 14.61
C GLY A 36 -13.02 -3.00 13.42
N LEU A 37 -12.39 -1.84 13.35
CA LEU A 37 -12.56 -0.87 12.27
C LEU A 37 -11.87 -1.27 10.97
N CYS A 38 -10.67 -1.83 11.05
CA CYS A 38 -9.99 -2.40 9.87
C CYS A 38 -10.83 -3.54 9.26
N ARG A 39 -11.49 -4.36 10.09
CA ARG A 39 -12.42 -5.40 9.64
C ARG A 39 -13.72 -4.82 9.06
N ALA A 40 -14.28 -3.77 9.66
CA ALA A 40 -15.47 -3.10 9.16
C ALA A 40 -15.22 -2.37 7.83
N ALA A 41 -14.06 -1.76 7.66
CA ALA A 41 -13.66 -1.11 6.41
C ALA A 41 -13.52 -2.13 5.26
N SER A 42 -13.02 -3.32 5.53
CA SER A 42 -12.96 -4.41 4.54
C SER A 42 -14.36 -4.91 4.13
N TYR A 43 -15.31 -4.92 5.06
CA TYR A 43 -16.71 -5.33 4.78
C TYR A 43 -17.50 -4.25 4.01
N LEU A 44 -17.27 -2.98 4.30
CA LEU A 44 -17.98 -1.86 3.65
C LEU A 44 -17.52 -1.59 2.20
N ARG A 45 -16.44 -2.21 1.77
CA ARG A 45 -15.85 -2.08 0.43
C ARG A 45 -16.78 -2.61 -0.68
N ALA A 46 -17.53 -3.66 -0.43
CA ALA A 46 -18.39 -4.29 -1.44
C ALA A 46 -19.68 -3.52 -1.73
N ASP A 47 -20.24 -2.86 -0.71
CA ASP A 47 -21.62 -2.36 -0.79
C ASP A 47 -21.82 -0.97 -1.41
N LYS A 48 -20.76 -0.15 -1.57
CA LYS A 48 -20.93 1.24 -2.04
C LYS A 48 -20.69 1.50 -3.53
N TYR A 49 -20.11 0.54 -4.24
CA TYR A 49 -19.79 0.72 -5.65
C TYR A 49 -20.99 0.66 -6.61
N THR A 50 -22.13 0.14 -6.17
CA THR A 50 -23.21 -0.23 -7.06
C THR A 50 -24.35 0.79 -7.22
N ALA A 51 -24.50 1.75 -6.30
CA ALA A 51 -25.73 2.54 -6.21
C ALA A 51 -25.89 3.73 -7.18
N LYS A 52 -24.83 4.18 -7.91
CA LYS A 52 -24.93 5.40 -8.75
C LYS A 52 -24.33 5.32 -10.15
N ARG A 53 -24.23 4.14 -10.73
CA ARG A 53 -23.47 3.91 -11.97
C ARG A 53 -24.19 4.11 -13.28
N LYS A 54 -25.44 4.39 -13.31
CA LYS A 54 -26.18 4.46 -14.59
C LYS A 54 -25.94 5.71 -15.45
N GLU A 55 -25.24 6.72 -14.94
CA GLU A 55 -25.13 8.00 -15.66
C GLU A 55 -23.73 8.50 -16.02
N TYR A 56 -22.65 7.91 -15.45
CA TYR A 56 -21.28 8.41 -15.77
C TYR A 56 -20.26 7.28 -15.82
N ASN A 57 -19.53 7.17 -16.95
CA ASN A 57 -18.36 6.31 -17.12
C ASN A 57 -17.14 6.87 -16.36
N ILE A 58 -17.23 6.99 -15.04
CA ILE A 58 -16.12 7.50 -14.22
C ILE A 58 -15.71 6.41 -13.26
N CYS A 59 -14.51 5.91 -13.40
CA CYS A 59 -13.84 5.09 -12.40
C CYS A 59 -13.47 5.99 -11.22
N LEU A 60 -14.26 5.93 -10.13
CA LEU A 60 -13.99 6.70 -8.93
C LEU A 60 -13.04 5.92 -8.03
N PRO A 61 -11.97 6.56 -7.49
CA PRO A 61 -11.21 5.99 -6.38
C PRO A 61 -12.11 5.85 -5.15
N PRO A 62 -11.81 4.94 -4.22
CA PRO A 62 -12.64 4.71 -3.04
C PRO A 62 -12.74 5.97 -2.19
N LEU A 63 -13.98 6.29 -1.87
CA LEU A 63 -14.43 7.46 -1.13
C LEU A 63 -13.81 7.57 0.27
N CYS A 64 -13.36 8.77 0.60
CA CYS A 64 -13.21 9.18 1.99
C CYS A 64 -14.58 9.14 2.68
N PHE A 65 -14.70 8.36 3.76
CA PHE A 65 -15.92 8.33 4.55
C PHE A 65 -15.95 9.47 5.55
N PHE A 66 -17.03 10.21 5.50
CA PHE A 66 -17.31 11.37 6.29
C PHE A 66 -18.36 11.05 7.36
N ILE A 67 -18.06 11.23 8.63
CA ILE A 67 -19.05 11.21 9.71
C ILE A 67 -19.17 12.63 10.27
N PRO A 68 -20.29 13.33 10.04
CA PRO A 68 -20.47 14.68 10.56
C PRO A 68 -20.55 14.69 12.09
N ASN A 69 -19.92 15.69 12.71
CA ASN A 69 -19.96 15.93 14.13
C ASN A 69 -21.32 16.56 14.50
N THR A 70 -22.28 15.76 14.96
CA THR A 70 -23.50 16.31 15.57
C THR A 70 -23.27 16.54 17.06
N ARG A 71 -23.23 17.81 17.47
CA ARG A 71 -23.38 18.20 18.87
C ARG A 71 -24.79 17.84 19.27
N SER A 72 -24.98 16.90 20.17
CA SER A 72 -26.02 16.88 21.21
C SER A 72 -26.17 15.52 21.88
N THR A 73 -26.28 15.56 23.20
CA THR A 73 -27.04 14.70 24.10
C THR A 73 -27.10 13.21 23.75
N SER A 74 -26.71 12.38 24.71
CA SER A 74 -26.97 10.92 24.81
C SER A 74 -27.46 10.30 23.49
N VAL A 75 -26.53 10.11 22.55
CA VAL A 75 -26.85 9.37 21.33
C VAL A 75 -26.87 7.90 21.74
N ASN A 76 -28.08 7.36 21.91
CA ASN A 76 -28.35 5.98 21.55
C ASN A 76 -27.80 5.85 20.13
N ILE A 77 -26.68 5.18 19.97
CA ILE A 77 -26.20 4.76 18.66
C ILE A 77 -27.28 3.80 18.17
N PRO A 78 -28.20 4.21 17.27
CA PRO A 78 -29.07 3.24 16.66
C PRO A 78 -28.13 2.23 16.00
N ASN A 79 -28.39 0.98 16.21
CA ASN A 79 -27.71 -0.13 15.61
C ASN A 79 -27.51 0.14 14.11
N PHE A 80 -26.39 0.72 13.70
CA PHE A 80 -26.01 0.95 12.29
C PHE A 80 -25.94 -0.37 11.53
N ALA A 81 -25.98 -1.49 12.23
CA ALA A 81 -26.13 -2.83 11.68
C ALA A 81 -27.55 -3.09 11.12
N SER A 82 -28.54 -2.24 11.37
CA SER A 82 -29.92 -2.51 10.93
C SER A 82 -30.47 -1.57 9.86
N GLN A 83 -29.75 -0.53 9.43
CA GLN A 83 -30.02 0.07 8.14
C GLN A 83 -29.28 -0.74 7.06
N LYS A 84 -29.84 -1.89 6.73
CA LYS A 84 -29.58 -2.60 5.49
C LYS A 84 -29.89 -1.66 4.31
N LEU A 85 -28.90 -0.91 3.83
CA LEU A 85 -28.78 -0.68 2.39
C LEU A 85 -28.39 -2.05 1.80
N SER A 86 -29.35 -2.95 1.76
CA SER A 86 -29.19 -4.26 1.15
C SER A 86 -29.31 -4.08 -0.36
N ILE A 87 -28.19 -3.74 -0.99
CA ILE A 87 -27.95 -4.28 -2.32
C ILE A 87 -27.87 -5.77 -2.06
N PRO A 88 -28.73 -6.58 -2.70
CA PRO A 88 -28.69 -8.01 -2.50
C PRO A 88 -27.26 -8.45 -2.77
N MET A 89 -26.65 -9.22 -1.85
CA MET A 89 -25.25 -9.70 -1.98
C MET A 89 -25.06 -10.53 -3.27
N GLU A 90 -26.15 -11.00 -3.85
CA GLU A 90 -26.22 -11.66 -5.14
C GLU A 90 -25.88 -10.73 -6.31
N GLU A 91 -26.35 -9.46 -6.30
CA GLU A 91 -26.07 -8.50 -7.38
C GLU A 91 -24.58 -8.08 -7.41
N THR A 92 -23.90 -8.05 -6.27
CA THR A 92 -22.47 -7.69 -6.22
C THR A 92 -21.59 -8.77 -6.85
N LYS A 93 -22.00 -10.03 -6.85
CA LYS A 93 -21.26 -11.15 -7.44
C LYS A 93 -21.15 -11.05 -8.97
N HIS A 94 -22.11 -10.40 -9.61
CA HIS A 94 -22.21 -10.25 -11.05
C HIS A 94 -21.63 -8.95 -11.61
N ILE A 95 -20.78 -8.27 -10.83
CA ILE A 95 -20.03 -7.11 -11.31
C ILE A 95 -18.92 -7.61 -12.24
N HIS A 96 -18.95 -7.17 -13.50
CA HIS A 96 -17.97 -7.52 -14.50
C HIS A 96 -16.84 -6.50 -14.57
N ILE A 97 -15.60 -6.97 -14.68
CA ILE A 97 -14.43 -6.09 -14.81
C ILE A 97 -14.51 -5.20 -16.05
N LYS A 98 -15.11 -5.69 -17.13
CA LYS A 98 -15.32 -4.94 -18.37
C LYS A 98 -16.11 -3.64 -18.20
N ASP A 99 -16.99 -3.58 -17.16
CA ASP A 99 -17.81 -2.40 -16.88
C ASP A 99 -16.97 -1.24 -16.32
N PHE A 100 -15.71 -1.51 -15.98
CA PHE A 100 -14.71 -0.59 -15.46
C PHE A 100 -13.59 -0.30 -16.45
N ASN A 101 -13.65 -0.91 -17.62
CA ASN A 101 -12.64 -0.71 -18.64
C ASN A 101 -12.85 0.63 -19.34
N TYR A 102 -11.77 1.34 -19.57
CA TYR A 102 -11.73 2.61 -20.30
C TYR A 102 -10.38 2.74 -21.01
N GLU A 103 -10.32 3.57 -22.04
CA GLU A 103 -9.06 3.89 -22.69
C GLU A 103 -8.21 4.77 -21.77
N LEU A 104 -7.03 4.29 -21.41
CA LEU A 104 -6.01 5.05 -20.68
C LEU A 104 -4.75 5.14 -21.55
N PRO A 105 -4.60 6.21 -22.35
CA PRO A 105 -3.41 6.43 -23.17
C PRO A 105 -2.15 6.54 -22.31
N GLU A 106 -1.03 5.98 -22.77
CA GLU A 106 0.22 5.93 -21.99
C GLU A 106 0.72 7.33 -21.60
N GLU A 107 0.49 8.34 -22.43
CA GLU A 107 0.85 9.73 -22.14
C GLU A 107 0.07 10.35 -20.98
N ARG A 108 -1.03 9.73 -20.54
CA ARG A 108 -1.78 10.15 -19.35
C ARG A 108 -1.21 9.57 -18.07
N ILE A 109 -0.29 8.61 -18.16
CA ILE A 109 0.36 8.01 -16.99
C ILE A 109 1.63 8.81 -16.68
N ALA A 110 1.64 9.53 -15.56
CA ALA A 110 2.83 10.22 -15.10
C ALA A 110 3.89 9.21 -14.65
N LYS A 111 5.03 9.17 -15.33
CA LYS A 111 6.14 8.25 -15.05
C LYS A 111 6.98 8.70 -13.85
N PHE A 112 6.93 9.97 -13.53
CA PHE A 112 7.67 10.60 -12.42
C PHE A 112 6.76 11.50 -11.61
N PRO A 113 7.00 11.63 -10.29
CA PRO A 113 6.25 12.57 -9.46
C PRO A 113 6.61 14.02 -9.83
N LEU A 114 5.75 14.96 -9.43
CA LEU A 114 6.07 16.38 -9.45
C LEU A 114 7.20 16.67 -8.46
N THR A 115 8.00 17.71 -8.72
CA THR A 115 9.04 18.18 -7.81
C THR A 115 8.45 18.54 -6.45
N GLU A 116 7.32 19.25 -6.45
CA GLU A 116 6.48 19.48 -5.27
C GLU A 116 5.27 18.56 -5.34
N ARG A 117 5.30 17.47 -4.58
CA ARG A 117 4.31 16.39 -4.64
C ARG A 117 2.89 16.82 -4.27
N ASP A 118 2.74 17.85 -3.45
CA ASP A 118 1.46 18.42 -3.03
C ASP A 118 0.84 19.39 -4.06
N GLN A 119 1.55 19.68 -5.16
CA GLN A 119 0.98 20.35 -6.32
C GLN A 119 0.23 19.38 -7.26
N SER A 120 0.09 18.13 -6.89
CA SER A 120 -0.72 17.15 -7.63
C SER A 120 -2.18 17.57 -7.64
N LYS A 121 -2.89 17.20 -8.72
CA LYS A 121 -4.31 17.47 -8.85
C LYS A 121 -5.12 16.65 -7.83
N LEU A 122 -6.12 17.28 -7.24
CA LEU A 122 -7.10 16.70 -6.32
C LEU A 122 -8.45 16.58 -7.03
N LEU A 123 -8.90 15.36 -7.26
CA LEU A 123 -10.25 15.12 -7.77
C LEU A 123 -11.24 15.08 -6.60
N VAL A 124 -12.22 15.98 -6.60
CA VAL A 124 -13.22 16.14 -5.54
C VAL A 124 -14.58 15.73 -6.07
N TYR A 125 -15.23 14.76 -5.39
CA TYR A 125 -16.62 14.39 -5.67
C TYR A 125 -17.52 14.74 -4.49
N ARG A 126 -18.48 15.64 -4.72
CA ARG A 126 -19.48 16.04 -3.71
C ARG A 126 -20.89 16.10 -4.31
N HIS A 127 -21.83 15.41 -3.69
CA HIS A 127 -23.27 15.50 -4.05
C HIS A 127 -23.57 15.28 -5.55
N GLY A 128 -22.85 14.38 -6.21
CA GLY A 128 -23.06 14.10 -7.64
C GLY A 128 -22.23 14.99 -8.58
N THR A 129 -21.51 15.97 -8.07
CA THR A 129 -20.65 16.87 -8.86
C THR A 129 -19.19 16.50 -8.69
N VAL A 130 -18.47 16.44 -9.82
CA VAL A 130 -17.03 16.26 -9.86
C VAL A 130 -16.38 17.63 -10.02
N GLY A 131 -15.41 17.94 -9.19
CA GLY A 131 -14.55 19.12 -9.28
C GLY A 131 -13.08 18.73 -9.26
N GLU A 132 -12.23 19.67 -9.62
CA GLU A 132 -10.78 19.52 -9.58
C GLU A 132 -10.17 20.67 -8.76
N ASP A 133 -9.16 20.35 -7.97
CA ASP A 133 -8.38 21.31 -7.19
C ASP A 133 -6.92 20.81 -7.08
N THR A 134 -6.09 21.51 -6.31
CA THR A 134 -4.73 21.09 -5.98
C THR A 134 -4.73 20.37 -4.63
N PHE A 135 -3.85 19.41 -4.43
CA PHE A 135 -3.78 18.62 -3.20
C PHE A 135 -3.52 19.49 -1.95
N THR A 136 -2.87 20.65 -2.10
CA THR A 136 -2.69 21.64 -1.03
C THR A 136 -4.02 22.16 -0.47
N SER A 137 -5.11 22.14 -1.25
CA SER A 137 -6.44 22.55 -0.79
C SER A 137 -7.19 21.45 -0.02
N LEU A 138 -6.58 20.27 0.19
CA LEU A 138 -7.23 19.14 0.88
C LEU A 138 -7.84 19.53 2.24
N PRO A 139 -7.19 20.33 3.12
CA PRO A 139 -7.75 20.71 4.42
C PRO A 139 -9.10 21.42 4.32
N ASP A 140 -9.33 22.22 3.27
CA ASP A 140 -10.57 22.97 3.06
C ASP A 140 -11.77 22.06 2.75
N TYR A 141 -11.51 20.85 2.27
CA TYR A 141 -12.52 19.85 1.95
C TYR A 141 -12.89 18.95 3.12
N LEU A 142 -12.13 19.01 4.20
CA LEU A 142 -12.33 18.15 5.37
C LEU A 142 -13.14 18.86 6.47
N PRO A 143 -13.98 18.13 7.24
CA PRO A 143 -14.71 18.76 8.33
C PRO A 143 -13.77 19.07 9.50
N GLN A 144 -14.01 20.18 10.15
CA GLN A 144 -13.34 20.50 11.38
C GLN A 144 -13.56 19.41 12.45
N GLY A 145 -12.49 19.04 13.15
CA GLY A 145 -12.50 17.98 14.16
C GLY A 145 -12.56 16.57 13.58
N ALA A 146 -12.25 16.40 12.29
CA ALA A 146 -12.04 15.09 11.71
C ALA A 146 -10.78 14.43 12.25
N LEU A 147 -10.75 13.10 12.24
CA LEU A 147 -9.56 12.30 12.50
C LEU A 147 -9.11 11.62 11.21
N MET A 148 -7.90 11.92 10.77
CA MET A 148 -7.24 11.19 9.68
C MET A 148 -6.35 10.09 10.23
N VAL A 149 -6.43 8.90 9.61
CA VAL A 149 -5.58 7.76 9.96
C VAL A 149 -4.62 7.47 8.82
N PHE A 150 -3.33 7.47 9.12
CA PHE A 150 -2.25 7.31 8.17
C PHE A 150 -1.58 5.95 8.31
N ASN A 151 -1.23 5.31 7.19
CA ASN A 151 -0.41 4.11 7.19
C ASN A 151 1.07 4.51 7.20
N ASN A 152 1.75 4.32 8.34
CA ASN A 152 3.14 4.71 8.55
C ASN A 152 4.16 3.65 8.10
N THR A 153 3.73 2.69 7.31
CA THR A 153 4.64 1.68 6.75
C THR A 153 5.68 2.30 5.82
N LYS A 154 6.89 1.73 5.80
CA LYS A 154 8.00 2.15 4.94
C LYS A 154 8.32 1.05 3.94
N VAL A 155 8.44 1.43 2.66
CA VAL A 155 8.78 0.49 1.59
C VAL A 155 10.23 0.06 1.72
N ILE A 156 10.47 -1.24 1.55
CA ILE A 156 11.79 -1.86 1.56
C ILE A 156 12.29 -2.10 0.13
N GLN A 157 13.59 -2.19 -0.03
CA GLN A 157 14.24 -2.51 -1.31
C GLN A 157 14.17 -4.03 -1.55
N ALA A 158 12.96 -4.54 -1.78
CA ALA A 158 12.64 -5.96 -1.74
C ALA A 158 13.03 -6.75 -2.99
N ARG A 159 13.54 -6.08 -4.03
CA ARG A 159 13.87 -6.70 -5.32
C ARG A 159 15.37 -6.91 -5.43
N LEU A 160 15.80 -8.18 -5.52
CA LEU A 160 17.17 -8.60 -5.60
C LEU A 160 17.48 -9.20 -6.98
N HIS A 161 18.60 -8.85 -7.56
CA HIS A 161 19.08 -9.39 -8.82
C HIS A 161 20.30 -10.28 -8.63
N PHE A 162 20.26 -11.49 -9.21
CA PHE A 162 21.35 -12.45 -9.26
C PHE A 162 21.67 -12.78 -10.70
N HIS A 163 22.94 -13.03 -10.97
CA HIS A 163 23.40 -13.54 -12.26
C HIS A 163 23.86 -14.98 -12.11
N LYS A 164 23.45 -15.84 -13.02
CA LYS A 164 24.02 -17.19 -13.13
C LYS A 164 25.36 -17.13 -13.88
N ASP A 165 26.17 -18.18 -13.72
CA ASP A 165 27.42 -18.32 -14.48
C ASP A 165 27.19 -18.25 -16.00
N THR A 166 26.01 -18.60 -16.46
CA THR A 166 25.56 -18.49 -17.85
C THR A 166 25.19 -17.07 -18.29
N GLY A 167 25.32 -16.06 -17.41
CA GLY A 167 24.92 -14.68 -17.63
C GLY A 167 23.42 -14.42 -17.48
N ALA A 168 22.58 -15.43 -17.21
CA ALA A 168 21.14 -15.24 -17.08
C ALA A 168 20.81 -14.46 -15.81
N LEU A 169 20.06 -13.35 -15.96
CA LEU A 169 19.52 -12.56 -14.85
C LEU A 169 18.34 -13.29 -14.21
N ILE A 170 18.37 -13.45 -12.89
CA ILE A 170 17.30 -13.96 -12.06
C ILE A 170 16.89 -12.86 -11.08
N GLU A 171 15.64 -12.45 -11.12
CA GLU A 171 15.05 -11.52 -10.15
C GLU A 171 14.43 -12.33 -9.01
N VAL A 172 14.73 -11.96 -7.77
CA VAL A 172 14.12 -12.51 -6.56
C VAL A 172 13.44 -11.36 -5.82
N PHE A 173 12.12 -11.38 -5.80
CA PHE A 173 11.30 -10.34 -5.19
C PHE A 173 10.73 -10.84 -3.85
N CYS A 174 11.25 -10.33 -2.74
CA CYS A 174 10.82 -10.67 -1.39
C CYS A 174 9.41 -10.13 -1.12
N LEU A 175 8.48 -10.99 -0.70
CA LEU A 175 7.09 -10.67 -0.42
C LEU A 175 6.81 -10.62 1.08
N GLU A 176 7.08 -11.73 1.77
CA GLU A 176 6.76 -11.94 3.18
C GLU A 176 7.90 -12.67 3.89
N PRO A 177 8.21 -12.30 5.15
CA PRO A 177 9.19 -13.03 5.96
C PRO A 177 8.63 -14.40 6.35
N VAL A 178 9.49 -15.42 6.32
CA VAL A 178 9.13 -16.80 6.69
C VAL A 178 9.86 -17.27 7.94
N ARG A 179 11.18 -17.06 8.01
CA ARG A 179 12.02 -17.40 9.17
C ARG A 179 13.05 -16.32 9.42
N PRO A 180 12.86 -15.56 10.49
CA PRO A 180 11.67 -15.42 11.35
C PRO A 180 10.48 -14.81 10.62
N HIS A 181 9.26 -15.02 11.11
CA HIS A 181 8.03 -14.50 10.49
C HIS A 181 7.76 -13.03 10.84
N ASP A 182 8.33 -12.54 11.92
CA ASP A 182 8.21 -11.15 12.36
C ASP A 182 9.14 -10.25 11.54
N TYR A 183 8.64 -9.15 11.02
CA TYR A 183 9.40 -8.21 10.18
C TYR A 183 10.58 -7.55 10.94
N ALA A 184 10.36 -7.15 12.20
CA ALA A 184 11.41 -6.49 12.97
C ALA A 184 12.57 -7.45 13.28
N LEU A 185 12.26 -8.69 13.64
CA LEU A 185 13.26 -9.74 13.84
C LEU A 185 13.93 -10.14 12.52
N MET A 186 13.17 -10.18 11.42
CA MET A 186 13.68 -10.51 10.09
C MET A 186 14.79 -9.54 9.65
N PHE A 187 14.57 -8.24 9.80
CA PHE A 187 15.54 -7.23 9.40
C PHE A 187 16.82 -7.22 10.25
N GLN A 188 16.73 -7.77 11.47
CA GLN A 188 17.88 -7.91 12.37
C GLN A 188 18.62 -9.24 12.23
N GLN A 189 18.11 -10.16 11.38
CA GLN A 189 18.81 -11.44 11.17
C GLN A 189 20.20 -11.23 10.60
N THR A 190 21.13 -12.03 11.08
CA THR A 190 22.51 -12.14 10.60
C THR A 190 22.81 -13.55 10.13
N GLY A 191 23.66 -13.67 9.13
CA GLY A 191 24.12 -14.96 8.56
C GLY A 191 23.06 -15.68 7.71
N ARG A 192 21.78 -15.67 8.07
CA ARG A 192 20.72 -16.35 7.29
C ARG A 192 19.33 -15.84 7.59
N CYS A 193 18.44 -15.94 6.59
CA CYS A 193 16.99 -15.75 6.75
C CYS A 193 16.23 -16.45 5.62
N SER A 194 14.90 -16.51 5.73
CA SER A 194 14.05 -17.10 4.67
C SER A 194 12.86 -16.21 4.35
N TRP A 195 12.58 -16.06 3.07
CA TRP A 195 11.49 -15.25 2.56
C TRP A 195 10.61 -16.01 1.58
N LEU A 196 9.32 -15.70 1.54
CA LEU A 196 8.46 -16.04 0.43
C LEU A 196 8.71 -15.01 -0.69
N CYS A 197 9.04 -15.48 -1.89
CA CYS A 197 9.47 -14.61 -3.00
C CYS A 197 8.74 -14.95 -4.31
N LEU A 198 8.51 -13.94 -5.15
CA LEU A 198 8.35 -14.16 -6.58
C LEU A 198 9.72 -14.28 -7.23
N VAL A 199 9.82 -15.12 -8.27
CA VAL A 199 11.09 -15.32 -8.97
C VAL A 199 10.88 -15.06 -10.47
N GLY A 200 11.51 -14.00 -10.97
CA GLY A 200 11.60 -13.70 -12.39
C GLY A 200 12.58 -14.63 -13.09
N ASN A 201 12.30 -14.98 -14.34
CA ASN A 201 13.11 -15.93 -15.14
C ASN A 201 13.29 -17.31 -14.47
N LEU A 202 12.31 -17.77 -13.68
CA LEU A 202 12.36 -19.03 -12.92
C LEU A 202 12.79 -20.22 -13.76
N LYS A 203 12.40 -20.26 -15.06
CA LYS A 203 12.78 -21.32 -16.01
C LYS A 203 14.31 -21.46 -16.18
N LYS A 204 15.05 -20.39 -15.92
CA LYS A 204 16.52 -20.37 -15.98
C LYS A 204 17.17 -20.83 -14.68
N TRP A 205 16.41 -20.84 -13.55
CA TRP A 205 16.89 -21.32 -12.25
C TRP A 205 16.22 -22.63 -11.85
N LYS A 206 16.64 -23.73 -12.45
CA LYS A 206 16.02 -25.05 -12.21
C LYS A 206 16.47 -25.69 -10.89
N SER A 207 17.73 -25.51 -10.53
CA SER A 207 18.36 -26.09 -9.33
C SER A 207 19.61 -25.34 -8.94
N GLY A 208 20.16 -25.66 -7.77
CA GLY A 208 21.36 -25.03 -7.22
C GLY A 208 21.08 -23.70 -6.54
N SER A 209 22.13 -23.08 -6.04
CA SER A 209 22.10 -21.78 -5.40
C SER A 209 22.57 -20.70 -6.37
N LEU A 210 22.11 -19.48 -6.16
CA LEU A 210 22.62 -18.26 -6.78
C LEU A 210 23.51 -17.56 -5.77
N SER A 211 24.60 -16.94 -6.23
CA SER A 211 25.49 -16.17 -5.37
C SER A 211 25.83 -14.84 -6.01
N ARG A 212 26.02 -13.82 -5.20
CA ARG A 212 26.53 -12.53 -5.63
C ARG A 212 27.40 -11.90 -4.56
N PRO A 213 28.46 -11.17 -4.93
CA PRO A 213 29.19 -10.33 -3.99
C PRO A 213 28.35 -9.11 -3.60
N VAL A 214 28.50 -8.67 -2.35
CA VAL A 214 27.85 -7.47 -1.80
C VAL A 214 28.89 -6.68 -1.03
N GLU A 215 29.01 -5.40 -1.35
CA GLU A 215 29.93 -4.50 -0.65
C GLU A 215 29.14 -3.68 0.40
N ILE A 216 29.50 -3.83 1.66
CA ILE A 216 28.85 -3.13 2.79
C ILE A 216 29.93 -2.61 3.75
N GLY A 217 29.98 -1.28 3.91
CA GLY A 217 30.91 -0.65 4.87
C GLY A 217 32.38 -1.00 4.65
N GLY A 218 32.79 -1.20 3.40
CA GLY A 218 34.16 -1.60 3.02
C GLY A 218 34.48 -3.09 3.22
N ARG A 219 33.45 -3.91 3.54
CA ARG A 219 33.56 -5.38 3.61
C ARG A 219 32.90 -5.98 2.39
N SER A 220 33.53 -6.98 1.79
CA SER A 220 32.98 -7.79 0.72
C SER A 220 32.39 -9.07 1.30
N ILE A 221 31.10 -9.29 1.16
CA ILE A 221 30.41 -10.50 1.61
C ILE A 221 29.79 -11.23 0.43
N THR A 222 29.51 -12.51 0.59
CA THR A 222 28.85 -13.31 -0.45
C THR A 222 27.42 -13.60 -0.02
N LEU A 223 26.44 -13.00 -0.70
CA LEU A 223 25.03 -13.32 -0.54
C LEU A 223 24.67 -14.51 -1.43
N LYS A 224 24.12 -15.57 -0.82
CA LYS A 224 23.66 -16.79 -1.48
C LYS A 224 22.16 -16.92 -1.32
N ALA A 225 21.47 -17.28 -2.40
CA ALA A 225 20.04 -17.60 -2.42
C ALA A 225 19.83 -19.04 -2.86
N THR A 226 19.06 -19.80 -2.09
CA THR A 226 18.73 -21.20 -2.38
C THR A 226 17.21 -21.34 -2.45
N ARG A 227 16.73 -21.96 -3.54
CA ARG A 227 15.28 -22.16 -3.73
C ARG A 227 14.80 -23.36 -2.95
N GLY A 228 13.83 -23.14 -2.05
CA GLY A 228 13.11 -24.16 -1.30
C GLY A 228 11.77 -24.55 -1.91
N GLU A 229 10.76 -24.67 -1.07
CA GLU A 229 9.41 -25.12 -1.45
C GLU A 229 8.72 -24.20 -2.45
N ASN A 230 7.96 -24.81 -3.38
CA ASN A 230 7.04 -24.11 -4.25
C ASN A 230 5.71 -23.90 -3.51
N ARG A 231 5.23 -22.66 -3.46
CA ARG A 231 3.97 -22.24 -2.86
C ARG A 231 3.04 -21.63 -3.91
N GLY A 232 2.84 -22.35 -5.01
CA GLY A 232 2.01 -21.92 -6.14
C GLY A 232 2.74 -20.93 -7.04
N THR A 233 2.40 -19.63 -7.00
CA THR A 233 3.05 -18.58 -7.80
C THR A 233 4.35 -18.06 -7.16
N SER A 234 4.59 -18.37 -5.89
CA SER A 234 5.75 -17.91 -5.11
C SER A 234 6.60 -19.09 -4.64
N HIS A 235 7.81 -18.80 -4.23
CA HIS A 235 8.78 -19.78 -3.74
C HIS A 235 9.36 -19.35 -2.41
N TRP A 236 9.59 -20.31 -1.55
CA TRP A 236 10.41 -20.12 -0.38
C TRP A 236 11.86 -20.00 -0.82
N ILE A 237 12.55 -18.94 -0.43
CA ILE A 237 13.96 -18.69 -0.71
C ILE A 237 14.71 -18.56 0.61
N ASP A 238 15.72 -19.38 0.78
CA ASP A 238 16.67 -19.29 1.88
C ASP A 238 17.84 -18.42 1.44
N PHE A 239 18.11 -17.37 2.19
CA PHE A 239 19.25 -16.48 2.02
C PHE A 239 20.28 -16.79 3.08
N GLU A 240 21.55 -16.87 2.68
CA GLU A 240 22.71 -17.07 3.54
C GLU A 240 23.80 -16.08 3.13
N TRP A 241 24.56 -15.61 4.10
CA TRP A 241 25.73 -14.77 3.83
C TRP A 241 26.83 -15.03 4.87
N ASP A 242 28.07 -14.77 4.50
CA ASP A 242 29.28 -15.13 5.20
C ASP A 242 29.80 -14.07 6.20
N ASP A 243 28.91 -13.21 6.70
CA ASP A 243 29.21 -12.21 7.73
C ASP A 243 28.11 -12.16 8.79
N GLU A 244 28.46 -12.52 10.02
CA GLU A 244 27.53 -12.49 11.17
C GLU A 244 27.29 -11.09 11.74
N GLN A 245 28.02 -10.06 11.30
CA GLN A 245 27.82 -8.68 11.73
C GLN A 245 26.85 -7.91 10.85
N THR A 246 26.71 -8.34 9.60
CA THR A 246 25.81 -7.71 8.64
C THR A 246 24.38 -8.23 8.80
N THR A 247 23.44 -7.31 8.95
CA THR A 247 22.02 -7.62 9.06
C THR A 247 21.36 -7.75 7.68
N TRP A 248 20.23 -8.46 7.62
CA TRP A 248 19.42 -8.54 6.41
C TRP A 248 18.98 -7.17 5.91
N ALA A 249 18.68 -6.22 6.83
CA ALA A 249 18.32 -4.85 6.45
C ALA A 249 19.44 -4.15 5.68
N GLU A 250 20.69 -4.30 6.12
CA GLU A 250 21.87 -3.71 5.44
C GLU A 250 22.08 -4.33 4.06
N ILE A 251 21.86 -5.64 3.91
CA ILE A 251 21.94 -6.32 2.61
C ILE A 251 20.90 -5.74 1.65
N LEU A 252 19.61 -5.63 2.08
CA LEU A 252 18.57 -5.05 1.25
C LEU A 252 18.86 -3.58 0.88
N GLU A 253 19.45 -2.81 1.79
CA GLU A 253 19.82 -1.41 1.51
C GLU A 253 20.99 -1.31 0.52
N ALA A 254 21.93 -2.25 0.57
CA ALA A 254 23.11 -2.24 -0.29
C ALA A 254 22.82 -2.71 -1.73
N VAL A 255 22.02 -3.76 -1.89
CA VAL A 255 21.87 -4.43 -3.20
C VAL A 255 20.43 -4.65 -3.64
N GLY A 256 19.46 -4.28 -2.81
CA GLY A 256 18.06 -4.32 -3.17
C GLY A 256 17.63 -3.10 -3.99
N GLU A 257 16.63 -3.29 -4.81
CA GLU A 257 15.95 -2.23 -5.54
C GLU A 257 14.56 -2.01 -4.97
N LEU A 258 14.13 -0.74 -4.97
CA LEU A 258 12.79 -0.38 -4.54
C LEU A 258 11.79 -0.85 -5.61
N PRO A 259 10.77 -1.65 -5.27
CA PRO A 259 9.77 -2.05 -6.23
C PRO A 259 8.82 -0.88 -6.52
N ILE A 260 8.80 -0.44 -7.78
CA ILE A 260 7.82 0.55 -8.26
C ILE A 260 6.70 -0.14 -9.05
N PRO A 261 5.52 0.48 -9.17
CA PRO A 261 4.40 -0.10 -9.89
C PRO A 261 4.74 -0.44 -11.35
N PRO A 262 4.41 -1.65 -11.85
CA PRO A 262 4.76 -2.08 -13.21
C PRO A 262 4.19 -1.18 -14.31
N TYR A 263 3.05 -0.53 -14.10
CA TYR A 263 2.41 0.35 -15.09
C TYR A 263 3.20 1.62 -15.37
N LEU A 264 4.17 1.99 -14.53
CA LEU A 264 5.08 3.11 -14.80
C LEU A 264 6.02 2.82 -15.99
N ASN A 265 6.21 1.54 -16.33
CA ASN A 265 7.00 1.07 -17.48
C ASN A 265 8.35 1.78 -17.60
N ARG A 266 9.08 1.85 -16.51
CA ARG A 266 10.44 2.38 -16.38
C ARG A 266 11.23 1.65 -15.32
N GLU A 267 12.55 1.77 -15.38
CA GLU A 267 13.43 1.27 -14.32
C GLU A 267 13.37 2.16 -13.08
N THR A 268 13.67 1.55 -11.93
CA THR A 268 13.79 2.25 -10.65
C THR A 268 15.02 3.16 -10.68
N GLN A 269 14.87 4.37 -10.15
CA GLN A 269 15.95 5.35 -10.01
C GLN A 269 16.29 5.56 -8.53
N GLU A 270 17.47 6.10 -8.24
CA GLU A 270 17.90 6.41 -6.87
C GLU A 270 16.93 7.37 -6.18
N SER A 271 16.39 8.33 -6.92
CA SER A 271 15.37 9.27 -6.42
C SER A 271 14.10 8.58 -5.92
N ASP A 272 13.74 7.40 -6.44
CA ASP A 272 12.55 6.66 -6.01
C ASP A 272 12.65 6.20 -4.55
N LYS A 273 13.85 5.99 -4.01
CA LYS A 273 14.07 5.68 -2.60
C LYS A 273 13.48 6.73 -1.66
N THR A 274 13.39 7.97 -2.13
CA THR A 274 12.80 9.09 -1.39
C THR A 274 11.40 9.43 -1.89
N THR A 275 11.20 9.49 -3.21
CA THR A 275 9.93 9.95 -3.79
C THR A 275 8.82 8.91 -3.68
N TYR A 276 9.16 7.61 -3.62
CA TYR A 276 8.20 6.52 -3.43
C TYR A 276 8.06 6.11 -1.95
N GLN A 277 8.20 7.10 -1.05
CA GLN A 277 7.94 6.98 0.39
C GLN A 277 7.02 8.12 0.83
N THR A 278 6.15 7.84 1.81
CA THR A 278 5.40 8.91 2.48
C THR A 278 6.30 9.67 3.45
N VAL A 279 6.03 10.95 3.67
CA VAL A 279 6.81 11.78 4.61
C VAL A 279 6.70 11.31 6.06
N TYR A 280 5.65 10.57 6.38
CA TYR A 280 5.39 9.99 7.70
C TYR A 280 5.74 8.49 7.81
N SER A 281 6.42 7.91 6.83
CA SER A 281 6.83 6.50 6.86
C SER A 281 7.87 6.23 7.94
N LYS A 282 7.66 5.19 8.78
CA LYS A 282 8.51 4.86 9.93
C LYS A 282 8.91 3.38 9.98
N ILE A 283 7.93 2.49 9.79
CA ILE A 283 8.08 1.06 10.05
C ILE A 283 8.35 0.31 8.74
N LYS A 284 9.56 -0.21 8.57
CA LYS A 284 9.95 -1.00 7.39
C LYS A 284 9.13 -2.30 7.30
N GLY A 285 8.73 -2.71 6.10
CA GLY A 285 8.03 -3.98 5.87
C GLY A 285 7.14 -4.02 4.63
N SER A 286 6.77 -2.90 4.05
CA SER A 286 5.97 -2.87 2.83
C SER A 286 6.81 -3.08 1.58
N VAL A 287 6.25 -3.78 0.61
CA VAL A 287 6.82 -3.88 -0.74
C VAL A 287 6.19 -2.89 -1.72
N ALA A 288 5.09 -2.25 -1.34
CA ALA A 288 4.48 -1.16 -2.09
C ALA A 288 4.16 0.02 -1.17
N ALA A 289 4.23 1.24 -1.70
CA ALA A 289 3.86 2.44 -0.95
C ALA A 289 2.34 2.57 -0.85
N PRO A 290 1.80 3.14 0.24
CA PRO A 290 0.44 3.66 0.27
C PRO A 290 0.38 4.91 -0.61
N THR A 291 0.22 4.71 -1.93
CA THR A 291 0.48 5.72 -2.98
C THR A 291 -0.32 7.00 -2.81
N ALA A 292 -1.53 6.93 -2.28
CA ALA A 292 -2.31 8.11 -1.95
C ALA A 292 -1.64 9.01 -0.91
N GLY A 293 -0.85 8.43 -0.02
CA GLY A 293 -0.06 9.16 0.96
C GLY A 293 1.15 9.89 0.38
N LEU A 294 1.55 9.60 -0.85
CA LEU A 294 2.73 10.20 -1.46
C LEU A 294 2.57 11.68 -1.77
N HIS A 295 1.34 12.20 -1.83
CA HIS A 295 1.06 13.61 -2.08
C HIS A 295 1.22 14.49 -0.85
N PHE A 296 1.24 13.91 0.36
CA PHE A 296 1.44 14.68 1.59
C PHE A 296 2.86 15.22 1.70
N THR A 297 2.94 16.46 2.17
CA THR A 297 4.17 17.15 2.58
C THR A 297 4.02 17.63 4.02
N GLU A 298 5.12 18.02 4.66
CA GLU A 298 5.07 18.62 5.99
C GLU A 298 4.18 19.88 6.01
N ARG A 299 4.16 20.65 4.90
CA ARG A 299 3.27 21.81 4.73
C ARG A 299 1.80 21.41 4.83
N VAL A 300 1.35 20.43 4.05
CA VAL A 300 -0.04 19.96 4.07
C VAL A 300 -0.39 19.35 5.44
N LEU A 301 0.54 18.66 6.09
CA LEU A 301 0.33 18.13 7.44
C LEU A 301 0.15 19.24 8.48
N ALA A 302 0.94 20.33 8.38
CA ALA A 302 0.80 21.51 9.25
C ALA A 302 -0.53 22.24 9.00
N ASP A 303 -0.96 22.33 7.73
CA ASP A 303 -2.25 22.94 7.36
C ASP A 303 -3.43 22.14 7.90
N LEU A 304 -3.35 20.80 7.89
CA LEU A 304 -4.36 19.94 8.54
C LEU A 304 -4.47 20.23 10.04
N ASP A 305 -3.33 20.33 10.73
CA ASP A 305 -3.29 20.65 12.16
C ASP A 305 -3.91 22.05 12.44
N ALA A 306 -3.59 23.05 11.59
CA ALA A 306 -4.15 24.39 11.67
C ALA A 306 -5.67 24.44 11.44
N HIS A 307 -6.22 23.53 10.61
CA HIS A 307 -7.66 23.35 10.39
C HIS A 307 -8.35 22.51 11.47
N GLY A 308 -7.62 22.09 12.51
CA GLY A 308 -8.16 21.28 13.61
C GLY A 308 -8.51 19.85 13.19
N ILE A 309 -7.76 19.30 12.26
CA ILE A 309 -7.84 17.91 11.81
C ILE A 309 -6.86 17.08 12.64
N ASP A 310 -7.38 16.15 13.45
CA ASP A 310 -6.54 15.25 14.23
C ASP A 310 -5.92 14.16 13.35
N ARG A 311 -4.74 13.65 13.76
CA ARG A 311 -4.01 12.61 13.03
C ARG A 311 -3.64 11.44 13.94
N GLU A 312 -3.83 10.22 13.44
CA GLU A 312 -3.39 8.97 14.09
C GLU A 312 -2.69 8.08 13.06
N GLU A 313 -1.88 7.15 13.53
CA GLU A 313 -1.11 6.26 12.67
C GLU A 313 -1.47 4.80 12.90
N VAL A 314 -1.45 4.02 11.83
CA VAL A 314 -1.51 2.56 11.85
C VAL A 314 -0.36 2.01 11.03
N THR A 315 0.06 0.78 11.30
CA THR A 315 1.03 0.09 10.46
C THR A 315 0.34 -1.07 9.75
N LEU A 316 0.25 -0.96 8.43
CA LEU A 316 -0.25 -2.01 7.53
C LEU A 316 0.83 -2.26 6.47
N HIS A 317 1.44 -3.44 6.49
CA HIS A 317 2.45 -3.78 5.49
C HIS A 317 1.77 -4.16 4.18
N VAL A 318 1.95 -3.32 3.16
CA VAL A 318 1.35 -3.52 1.84
C VAL A 318 2.15 -4.57 1.08
N GLY A 319 1.51 -5.69 0.79
CA GLY A 319 2.11 -6.83 0.09
C GLY A 319 2.13 -6.66 -1.44
N ALA A 320 2.79 -7.61 -2.13
CA ALA A 320 2.88 -7.60 -3.59
C ALA A 320 1.55 -7.94 -4.29
N GLY A 321 0.52 -8.34 -3.55
CA GLY A 321 -0.82 -8.54 -4.08
C GLY A 321 -1.37 -7.31 -4.81
N THR A 322 -0.99 -6.13 -4.33
CA THR A 322 -1.37 -4.85 -4.93
C THR A 322 -0.87 -4.64 -6.36
N PHE A 323 0.20 -5.32 -6.77
CA PHE A 323 0.75 -5.26 -8.14
C PHE A 323 0.12 -6.28 -9.09
N LYS A 324 -0.71 -7.20 -8.58
CA LYS A 324 -1.32 -8.23 -9.42
C LYS A 324 -2.56 -7.66 -10.13
N PRO A 325 -2.62 -7.75 -11.47
CA PRO A 325 -3.82 -7.35 -12.20
C PRO A 325 -4.97 -8.31 -11.89
N VAL A 326 -6.20 -7.78 -11.88
CA VAL A 326 -7.41 -8.60 -11.79
C VAL A 326 -7.55 -9.39 -13.07
N LYS A 327 -7.66 -10.72 -12.95
CA LYS A 327 -7.77 -11.66 -14.08
C LYS A 327 -9.17 -12.27 -14.20
N SER A 328 -9.98 -12.17 -13.16
CA SER A 328 -11.35 -12.70 -13.14
C SER A 328 -12.28 -11.79 -13.93
N GLU A 329 -13.19 -12.38 -14.70
CA GLU A 329 -14.20 -11.61 -15.43
C GLU A 329 -15.25 -11.04 -14.50
N GLU A 330 -15.61 -11.77 -13.44
CA GLU A 330 -16.57 -11.38 -12.42
C GLU A 330 -15.90 -11.26 -11.05
N ILE A 331 -16.41 -10.38 -10.19
CA ILE A 331 -15.89 -10.16 -8.84
C ILE A 331 -15.95 -11.42 -7.98
N ALA A 332 -16.97 -12.28 -8.20
CA ALA A 332 -17.14 -13.55 -7.48
C ALA A 332 -16.00 -14.54 -7.69
N GLY A 333 -15.32 -14.46 -8.84
CA GLY A 333 -14.17 -15.31 -9.17
C GLY A 333 -12.82 -14.72 -8.74
N HIS A 334 -12.80 -13.54 -8.11
CA HIS A 334 -11.56 -12.88 -7.70
C HIS A 334 -11.18 -13.24 -6.26
N GLU A 335 -9.99 -13.82 -6.11
CA GLU A 335 -9.39 -14.05 -4.79
C GLU A 335 -8.71 -12.79 -4.31
N MET A 336 -9.29 -12.17 -3.26
CA MET A 336 -8.69 -10.98 -2.66
C MET A 336 -7.40 -11.33 -1.92
N HIS A 337 -6.36 -10.52 -2.17
CA HIS A 337 -5.14 -10.60 -1.38
C HIS A 337 -5.36 -10.06 0.04
N THR A 338 -4.59 -10.59 0.98
CA THR A 338 -4.53 -10.13 2.38
C THR A 338 -3.31 -9.25 2.59
N GLU A 339 -3.44 -8.28 3.49
CA GLU A 339 -2.36 -7.40 3.96
C GLU A 339 -2.23 -7.47 5.47
#